data_ce569620ab5f791ca1403a9353681775
#
_entry.id   ce569620ab5f791ca1403a9353681775
#
_cell.length_a   1.000
_cell.length_b   1.000
_cell.length_c   1.000
_cell.angle_alpha   90.00
_cell.angle_beta   90.00
_cell.angle_gamma   90.00
#
_symmetry.space_group_name_H-M   'P 1'
#
loop_
_entity.id
_entity.type
_entity.pdbx_description
1 polymer ?
#
loop_
_entity_poly.entity_id
_entity_poly.type
_entity_poly.pdbx_seq_one_letter_code
_entity_poly.pdbx_strand_id
1 'polypeptide(L)'
;GLALGVGAVGTVLAAAVIQRLTARLGLGPTFALGFLGYTAPLALVPLAHGPKTVILVPLFASEFVCGFGVIMLDVAGGAIQLGATPDRLRSRVTGAYRMVNYGTRPLGAVIGGLLATTIGLRPTLWIAVGSAMLSVLFLLPSPILRMRVCPEVD
;
A
#
# COMPACT_ATOMS: atom_id res chain seq x y z
N GLY A 1 1.36 19.02 6.26
CA GLY A 1 0.70 18.59 7.52
C GLY A 1 -0.75 18.17 7.33
N LEU A 2 -1.62 19.01 6.76
CA LEU A 2 -3.05 18.71 6.58
C LEU A 2 -3.31 17.47 5.69
N ALA A 3 -2.56 17.30 4.61
CA ALA A 3 -2.70 16.13 3.72
C ALA A 3 -2.44 14.82 4.48
N LEU A 4 -1.36 14.78 5.27
CA LEU A 4 -1.04 13.61 6.11
C LEU A 4 -2.12 13.36 7.17
N GLY A 5 -2.73 14.44 7.70
CA GLY A 5 -3.86 14.32 8.61
C GLY A 5 -5.09 13.67 7.96
N VAL A 6 -5.38 13.99 6.71
CA VAL A 6 -6.46 13.34 5.95
C VAL A 6 -6.16 11.86 5.71
N GLY A 7 -4.92 11.51 5.40
CA GLY A 7 -4.47 10.11 5.32
C GLY A 7 -4.68 9.35 6.64
N ALA A 8 -4.37 9.98 7.78
CA ALA A 8 -4.60 9.39 9.10
C ALA A 8 -6.09 9.12 9.37
N VAL A 9 -7.00 9.99 8.93
CA VAL A 9 -8.45 9.73 9.00
C VAL A 9 -8.81 8.51 8.16
N GLY A 10 -8.24 8.37 6.96
CA GLY A 10 -8.42 7.18 6.12
C GLY A 10 -8.00 5.90 6.83
N THR A 11 -6.87 5.89 7.53
CA THR A 11 -6.38 4.73 8.28
C THR A 11 -7.31 4.35 9.43
N VAL A 12 -7.82 5.32 10.20
CA VAL A 12 -8.76 5.08 11.31
C VAL A 12 -10.08 4.49 10.80
N LEU A 13 -10.63 5.04 9.72
CA LEU A 13 -11.85 4.52 9.12
C LEU A 13 -11.66 3.11 8.57
N ALA A 14 -10.53 2.84 7.92
CA ALA A 14 -10.19 1.49 7.45
C ALA A 14 -10.12 0.51 8.61
N ALA A 15 -9.46 0.86 9.72
CA ALA A 15 -9.35 0.02 10.91
C ALA A 15 -10.73 -0.35 11.50
N ALA A 16 -11.70 0.57 11.44
CA ALA A 16 -13.06 0.34 11.93
C ALA A 16 -13.86 -0.67 11.07
N VAL A 17 -13.58 -0.73 9.76
CA VAL A 17 -14.38 -1.57 8.82
C VAL A 17 -13.65 -2.79 8.31
N ILE A 18 -12.33 -2.89 8.50
CA ILE A 18 -11.49 -3.93 7.89
C ILE A 18 -11.95 -5.34 8.27
N GLN A 19 -12.34 -5.57 9.52
CA GLN A 19 -12.79 -6.87 9.98
C GLN A 19 -14.05 -7.34 9.23
N ARG A 20 -15.02 -6.43 9.04
CA ARG A 20 -16.23 -6.73 8.27
C ARG A 20 -15.94 -6.97 6.80
N LEU A 21 -15.01 -6.21 6.25
CA LEU A 21 -14.60 -6.30 4.86
C LEU A 21 -13.90 -7.64 4.59
N THR A 22 -12.95 -8.01 5.45
CA THR A 22 -12.23 -9.29 5.37
C THR A 22 -13.16 -10.49 5.56
N ALA A 23 -14.13 -10.39 6.48
CA ALA A 23 -15.12 -11.45 6.68
C ALA A 23 -16.03 -11.66 5.46
N ARG A 24 -16.34 -10.61 4.71
CA ARG A 24 -17.22 -10.69 3.52
C ARG A 24 -16.48 -11.06 2.24
N LEU A 25 -15.34 -10.45 1.98
CA LEU A 25 -14.58 -10.60 0.74
C LEU A 25 -13.55 -11.73 0.81
N GLY A 26 -13.05 -12.05 2.00
CA GLY A 26 -11.90 -12.92 2.21
C GLY A 26 -10.57 -12.14 2.23
N LEU A 27 -9.50 -12.81 2.65
CA LEU A 27 -8.17 -12.21 2.84
C LEU A 27 -7.53 -11.75 1.51
N GLY A 28 -7.57 -12.59 0.49
CA GLY A 28 -6.94 -12.32 -0.80
C GLY A 28 -7.53 -11.11 -1.52
N PRO A 29 -8.85 -11.04 -1.76
CA PRO A 29 -9.48 -9.86 -2.36
C PRO A 29 -9.30 -8.59 -1.53
N THR A 30 -9.32 -8.68 -0.19
CA THR A 30 -9.05 -7.54 0.69
C THR A 30 -7.62 -7.03 0.51
N PHE A 31 -6.64 -7.93 0.42
CA PHE A 31 -5.25 -7.58 0.13
C PHE A 31 -5.10 -6.88 -1.22
N ALA A 32 -5.73 -7.43 -2.28
CA ALA A 32 -5.69 -6.86 -3.62
C ALA A 32 -6.32 -5.46 -3.69
N LEU A 33 -7.48 -5.29 -3.04
CA LEU A 33 -8.15 -3.98 -2.94
C LEU A 33 -7.29 -2.98 -2.16
N GLY A 34 -6.66 -3.42 -1.08
CA GLY A 34 -5.70 -2.60 -0.32
C GLY A 34 -4.52 -2.18 -1.19
N PHE A 35 -3.97 -3.09 -1.98
CA PHE A 35 -2.85 -2.82 -2.87
C PHE A 35 -3.22 -1.80 -3.96
N LEU A 36 -4.36 -1.97 -4.60
CA LEU A 36 -4.89 -1.01 -5.57
C LEU A 36 -5.23 0.33 -4.92
N GLY A 37 -5.90 0.32 -3.76
CA GLY A 37 -6.24 1.52 -3.00
C GLY A 37 -5.01 2.28 -2.52
N TYR A 38 -3.88 1.60 -2.29
CA TYR A 38 -2.62 2.24 -1.94
C TYR A 38 -1.89 2.81 -3.17
N THR A 39 -1.87 2.09 -4.30
CA THR A 39 -1.04 2.46 -5.46
C THR A 39 -1.76 3.34 -6.47
N ALA A 40 -3.03 3.05 -6.79
CA ALA A 40 -3.76 3.77 -7.84
C ALA A 40 -3.96 5.27 -7.56
N PRO A 41 -4.29 5.71 -6.33
CA PRO A 41 -4.49 7.13 -6.06
C PRO A 41 -3.22 7.97 -6.19
N LEU A 42 -2.03 7.35 -6.10
CA LEU A 42 -0.76 8.06 -6.31
C LEU A 42 -0.65 8.67 -7.71
N ALA A 43 -1.36 8.10 -8.70
CA ALA A 43 -1.43 8.65 -10.06
C ALA A 43 -2.14 10.01 -10.12
N LEU A 44 -3.00 10.33 -9.15
CA LEU A 44 -3.70 11.61 -9.08
C LEU A 44 -2.74 12.78 -8.84
N VAL A 45 -1.62 12.54 -8.15
CA VAL A 45 -0.64 13.57 -7.79
C VAL A 45 0.05 14.16 -9.03
N PRO A 46 0.68 13.38 -9.94
CA PRO A 46 1.30 13.94 -11.15
C PRO A 46 0.27 14.43 -12.19
N LEU A 47 -0.97 13.96 -12.15
CA LEU A 47 -2.06 14.43 -12.99
C LEU A 47 -2.62 15.80 -12.56
N ALA A 48 -2.43 16.18 -11.31
CA ALA A 48 -2.95 17.44 -10.78
C ALA A 48 -2.30 18.64 -11.48
N HIS A 49 -3.12 19.45 -12.17
CA HIS A 49 -2.72 20.67 -12.86
C HIS A 49 -3.68 21.81 -12.49
N GLY A 50 -3.17 23.03 -12.40
CA GLY A 50 -3.99 24.21 -12.19
C GLY A 50 -3.64 25.00 -10.93
N PRO A 51 -4.52 25.88 -10.45
CA PRO A 51 -4.29 26.69 -9.24
C PRO A 51 -4.19 25.78 -8.01
N LYS A 52 -3.54 26.29 -6.95
CA LYS A 52 -3.24 25.54 -5.71
C LYS A 52 -4.46 24.83 -5.12
N THR A 53 -5.64 25.45 -5.17
CA THR A 53 -6.89 24.90 -4.67
C THR A 53 -7.33 23.64 -5.43
N VAL A 54 -7.14 23.60 -6.75
CA VAL A 54 -7.49 22.47 -7.60
C VAL A 54 -6.51 21.31 -7.39
N ILE A 55 -5.23 21.60 -7.11
CA ILE A 55 -4.21 20.59 -6.81
C ILE A 55 -4.43 19.94 -5.44
N LEU A 56 -4.98 20.68 -4.47
CA LEU A 56 -5.19 20.15 -3.11
C LEU A 56 -6.26 19.04 -3.07
N VAL A 57 -7.30 19.13 -3.89
CA VAL A 57 -8.39 18.13 -3.90
C VAL A 57 -7.88 16.72 -4.25
N PRO A 58 -7.20 16.49 -5.40
CA PRO A 58 -6.65 15.17 -5.71
C PRO A 58 -5.56 14.74 -4.72
N LEU A 59 -4.80 15.68 -4.14
CA LEU A 59 -3.83 15.37 -3.10
C LEU A 59 -4.51 14.81 -1.83
N PHE A 60 -5.53 15.47 -1.32
CA PHE A 60 -6.26 14.99 -0.15
C PHE A 60 -7.00 13.68 -0.43
N ALA A 61 -7.61 13.56 -1.61
CA ALA A 61 -8.26 12.33 -2.01
C ALA A 61 -7.27 11.16 -2.11
N SER A 62 -6.10 11.38 -2.70
CA SER A 62 -5.05 10.35 -2.78
C SER A 62 -4.55 9.93 -1.40
N GLU A 63 -4.26 10.89 -0.50
CA GLU A 63 -3.81 10.59 0.85
C GLU A 63 -4.86 9.80 1.66
N PHE A 64 -6.14 10.19 1.54
CA PHE A 64 -7.23 9.47 2.21
C PHE A 64 -7.33 8.01 1.74
N VAL A 65 -7.36 7.79 0.42
CA VAL A 65 -7.51 6.44 -0.15
C VAL A 65 -6.24 5.62 0.07
N CYS A 66 -5.05 6.21 -0.02
CA CYS A 66 -3.79 5.56 0.33
C CYS A 66 -3.77 5.13 1.80
N GLY A 67 -4.18 5.99 2.72
CA GLY A 67 -4.27 5.67 4.14
C GLY A 67 -5.23 4.51 4.40
N PHE A 68 -6.38 4.49 3.73
CA PHE A 68 -7.33 3.39 3.78
C PHE A 68 -6.71 2.10 3.22
N GLY A 69 -6.06 2.16 2.06
CA GLY A 69 -5.42 1.03 1.38
C GLY A 69 -4.29 0.41 2.19
N VAL A 70 -3.46 1.23 2.86
CA VAL A 70 -2.35 0.76 3.71
C VAL A 70 -2.84 -0.16 4.83
N ILE A 71 -3.91 0.20 5.52
CA ILE A 71 -4.47 -0.65 6.60
C ILE A 71 -5.02 -1.97 6.05
N MET A 72 -5.67 -1.93 4.88
CA MET A 72 -6.12 -3.16 4.22
C MET A 72 -4.97 -4.09 3.89
N LEU A 73 -3.85 -3.53 3.38
CA LEU A 73 -2.62 -4.28 3.10
C LEU A 73 -2.00 -4.87 4.36
N ASP A 74 -1.84 -4.05 5.40
CA ASP A 74 -1.15 -4.45 6.63
C ASP A 74 -1.93 -5.55 7.37
N VAL A 75 -3.25 -5.40 7.48
CA VAL A 75 -4.10 -6.39 8.17
C VAL A 75 -4.21 -7.68 7.37
N ALA A 76 -4.56 -7.60 6.09
CA ALA A 76 -4.72 -8.81 5.26
C ALA A 76 -3.37 -9.50 5.01
N GLY A 77 -2.31 -8.73 4.71
CA GLY A 77 -0.96 -9.27 4.51
C GLY A 77 -0.38 -9.88 5.78
N GLY A 78 -0.58 -9.24 6.94
CA GLY A 78 -0.19 -9.76 8.25
C GLY A 78 -0.90 -11.07 8.59
N ALA A 79 -2.20 -11.17 8.33
CA ALA A 79 -2.96 -12.39 8.54
C ALA A 79 -2.49 -13.53 7.64
N ILE A 80 -2.23 -13.27 6.35
CA ILE A 80 -1.69 -14.25 5.40
C ILE A 80 -0.30 -14.71 5.85
N GLN A 81 0.58 -13.79 6.26
CA GLN A 81 1.93 -14.11 6.72
C GLN A 81 1.90 -14.98 8.00
N LEU A 82 1.05 -14.63 8.96
CA LEU A 82 0.90 -15.39 10.21
C LEU A 82 0.35 -16.79 9.94
N GLY A 83 -0.66 -16.93 9.09
CA GLY A 83 -1.24 -18.22 8.76
C GLY A 83 -0.29 -19.12 7.97
N ALA A 84 0.58 -18.55 7.14
CA ALA A 84 1.57 -19.31 6.35
C ALA A 84 2.86 -19.64 7.10
N THR A 85 3.02 -19.17 8.36
CA THR A 85 4.29 -19.32 9.10
C THR A 85 4.08 -20.15 10.37
N PRO A 86 4.79 -21.29 10.55
CA PRO A 86 4.77 -22.06 11.79
C PRO A 86 5.16 -21.22 13.00
N ASP A 87 4.55 -21.47 14.16
CA ASP A 87 4.71 -20.66 15.38
C ASP A 87 6.17 -20.42 15.77
N ARG A 88 6.98 -21.47 15.68
CA ARG A 88 8.42 -21.45 16.01
C ARG A 88 9.25 -20.48 15.15
N LEU A 89 8.76 -20.09 13.97
CA LEU A 89 9.48 -19.23 13.02
C LEU A 89 8.87 -17.83 12.91
N ARG A 90 7.71 -17.57 13.49
CA ARG A 90 6.98 -16.31 13.35
C ARG A 90 7.82 -15.07 13.68
N SER A 91 8.56 -15.12 14.80
CA SER A 91 9.40 -13.98 15.20
C SER A 91 10.51 -13.70 14.20
N ARG A 92 11.17 -14.74 13.68
CA ARG A 92 12.26 -14.63 12.70
C ARG A 92 11.73 -14.11 11.35
N VAL A 93 10.63 -14.68 10.85
CA VAL A 93 10.03 -14.27 9.58
C VAL A 93 9.51 -12.83 9.67
N THR A 94 8.82 -12.47 10.75
CA THR A 94 8.35 -11.11 10.95
C THR A 94 9.51 -10.12 11.09
N GLY A 95 10.57 -10.48 11.78
CA GLY A 95 11.78 -9.66 11.90
C GLY A 95 12.46 -9.44 10.55
N ALA A 96 12.67 -10.49 9.77
CA ALA A 96 13.25 -10.41 8.44
C ALA A 96 12.38 -9.58 7.48
N TYR A 97 11.07 -9.80 7.48
CA TYR A 97 10.13 -9.02 6.68
C TYR A 97 10.18 -7.52 7.02
N ARG A 98 10.16 -7.18 8.31
CA ARG A 98 10.26 -5.79 8.76
C ARG A 98 11.61 -5.18 8.37
N MET A 99 12.70 -5.90 8.54
CA MET A 99 14.05 -5.43 8.16
C MET A 99 14.11 -5.08 6.66
N VAL A 100 13.60 -5.94 5.79
CA VAL A 100 13.53 -5.67 4.34
C VAL A 100 12.59 -4.50 4.05
N ASN A 101 11.38 -4.51 4.60
CA ASN A 101 10.35 -3.49 4.32
C ASN A 101 10.81 -2.09 4.76
N TYR A 102 11.34 -1.95 5.97
CA TYR A 102 11.81 -0.66 6.47
C TYR A 102 13.19 -0.29 5.92
N GLY A 103 14.05 -1.27 5.65
CA GLY A 103 15.40 -1.05 5.10
C GLY A 103 15.38 -0.56 3.64
N THR A 104 14.38 -0.92 2.85
CA THR A 104 14.24 -0.46 1.46
C THR A 104 13.71 0.98 1.36
N ARG A 105 13.02 1.50 2.38
CA ARG A 105 12.46 2.87 2.36
C ARG A 105 13.51 3.96 2.19
N PRO A 106 14.64 3.97 2.94
CA PRO A 106 15.70 4.96 2.72
C PRO A 106 16.32 4.87 1.32
N LEU A 107 16.48 3.67 0.77
CA LEU A 107 16.97 3.48 -0.60
C LEU A 107 16.02 4.11 -1.62
N GLY A 108 14.73 3.86 -1.47
CA GLY A 108 13.70 4.48 -2.32
C GLY A 108 13.71 6.01 -2.21
N ALA A 109 13.88 6.56 -1.01
CA ALA A 109 13.96 8.00 -0.80
C ALA A 109 15.19 8.64 -1.48
N VAL A 110 16.37 8.00 -1.37
CA VAL A 110 17.60 8.47 -2.02
C VAL A 110 17.45 8.40 -3.55
N ILE A 111 16.99 7.27 -4.09
CA ILE A 111 16.80 7.11 -5.54
C ILE A 111 15.76 8.12 -6.06
N GLY A 112 14.64 8.26 -5.37
CA GLY A 112 13.59 9.22 -5.73
C GLY A 112 14.08 10.67 -5.68
N GLY A 113 14.89 11.03 -4.67
CA GLY A 113 15.50 12.34 -4.54
C GLY A 113 16.49 12.62 -5.69
N LEU A 114 17.37 11.66 -6.01
CA LEU A 114 18.31 11.78 -7.12
C LEU A 114 17.59 11.93 -8.47
N LEU A 115 16.58 11.12 -8.73
CA LEU A 115 15.77 11.22 -9.95
C LEU A 115 15.07 12.58 -10.01
N ALA A 116 14.48 13.05 -8.90
CA ALA A 116 13.80 14.33 -8.87
C ALA A 116 14.73 15.52 -9.17
N THR A 117 16.01 15.45 -8.78
CA THR A 117 17.00 16.49 -9.07
C THR A 117 17.53 16.42 -10.50
N THR A 118 17.59 15.24 -11.13
CA THR A 118 18.16 15.04 -12.48
C THR A 118 17.13 15.21 -13.59
N ILE A 119 15.96 14.60 -13.46
CA ILE A 119 14.90 14.58 -14.50
C ILE A 119 13.67 15.42 -14.12
N GLY A 120 13.65 15.96 -12.89
CA GLY A 120 12.53 16.74 -12.37
C GLY A 120 11.50 15.91 -11.61
N LEU A 121 10.70 16.61 -10.80
CA LEU A 121 9.75 15.96 -9.86
C LEU A 121 8.64 15.18 -10.59
N ARG A 122 8.04 15.75 -11.62
CA ARG A 122 6.91 15.10 -12.34
C ARG A 122 7.29 13.79 -13.03
N PRO A 123 8.36 13.74 -13.86
CA PRO A 123 8.82 12.48 -14.44
C PRO A 123 9.13 11.43 -13.37
N THR A 124 9.76 11.83 -12.27
CA THR A 124 10.06 10.93 -11.15
C THR A 124 8.78 10.35 -10.54
N LEU A 125 7.74 11.15 -10.33
CA LEU A 125 6.46 10.68 -9.84
C LEU A 125 5.80 9.70 -10.81
N TRP A 126 5.87 9.93 -12.13
CA TRP A 126 5.36 8.99 -13.12
C TRP A 126 6.11 7.67 -13.14
N ILE A 127 7.44 7.68 -12.97
CA ILE A 127 8.25 6.47 -12.83
C ILE A 127 7.84 5.71 -11.56
N ALA A 128 7.66 6.41 -10.44
CA ALA A 128 7.23 5.80 -9.18
C ALA A 128 5.83 5.17 -9.30
N VAL A 129 4.87 5.87 -9.89
CA VAL A 129 3.52 5.34 -10.14
C VAL A 129 3.57 4.16 -11.11
N GLY A 130 4.33 4.27 -12.20
CA GLY A 130 4.48 3.19 -13.18
C GLY A 130 5.08 1.92 -12.56
N SER A 131 6.11 2.04 -11.74
CA SER A 131 6.71 0.90 -11.04
C SER A 131 5.76 0.29 -9.99
N ALA A 132 4.99 1.12 -9.29
CA ALA A 132 3.96 0.64 -8.38
C ALA A 132 2.83 -0.10 -9.11
N MET A 133 2.37 0.42 -10.25
CA MET A 133 1.37 -0.26 -11.09
C MET A 133 1.91 -1.56 -11.69
N LEU A 134 3.18 -1.59 -12.11
CA LEU A 134 3.81 -2.80 -12.60
C LEU A 134 3.84 -3.90 -11.52
N SER A 135 3.99 -3.52 -10.25
CA SER A 135 3.93 -4.47 -9.13
C SER A 135 2.57 -5.16 -9.00
N VAL A 136 1.46 -4.51 -9.44
CA VAL A 136 0.12 -5.12 -9.48
C VAL A 136 0.10 -6.33 -10.42
N LEU A 137 0.83 -6.28 -11.53
CA LEU A 137 0.89 -7.39 -12.50
C LEU A 137 1.47 -8.66 -11.88
N PHE A 138 2.40 -8.54 -10.93
CA PHE A 138 2.94 -9.69 -10.19
C PHE A 138 1.93 -10.27 -9.21
N LEU A 139 0.94 -9.49 -8.78
CA LEU A 139 -0.11 -9.97 -7.89
C LEU A 139 -1.17 -10.81 -8.65
N LEU A 140 -1.43 -10.50 -9.94
CA LEU A 140 -2.48 -11.16 -10.72
C LEU A 140 -2.31 -12.69 -10.82
N PRO A 141 -1.10 -13.25 -11.10
CA PRO A 141 -0.89 -14.69 -11.16
C PRO A 141 -0.76 -15.33 -9.76
N SER A 142 -0.75 -14.54 -8.68
CA SER A 142 -0.53 -15.04 -7.34
C SER A 142 -1.74 -15.80 -6.81
N PRO A 143 -1.53 -16.98 -6.18
CA PRO A 143 -2.59 -17.73 -5.52
C PRO A 143 -3.24 -16.97 -4.36
N ILE A 144 -2.60 -15.90 -3.87
CA ILE A 144 -3.10 -15.04 -2.79
C ILE A 144 -4.51 -14.50 -3.12
N LEU A 145 -4.78 -14.13 -4.38
CA LEU A 145 -6.08 -13.59 -4.79
C LEU A 145 -7.24 -14.58 -4.58
N ARG A 146 -6.97 -15.87 -4.53
CA ARG A 146 -7.97 -16.93 -4.35
C ARG A 146 -8.15 -17.36 -2.89
N MET A 147 -7.29 -16.86 -2.00
CA MET A 147 -7.35 -17.20 -0.58
C MET A 147 -8.53 -16.50 0.11
N ARG A 148 -9.52 -17.30 0.54
CA ARG A 148 -10.64 -16.81 1.35
C ARG A 148 -10.42 -16.96 2.85
N VAL A 149 -9.60 -17.96 3.23
CA VAL A 149 -9.32 -18.32 4.63
C VAL A 149 -7.81 -18.42 4.80
N CYS A 150 -7.30 -18.17 6.02
CA CYS A 150 -5.89 -18.40 6.35
C CYS A 150 -5.51 -19.86 6.09
N PRO A 151 -4.38 -20.14 5.41
CA PRO A 151 -3.82 -21.48 5.42
C PRO A 151 -3.39 -21.82 6.85
N GLU A 152 -3.97 -22.86 7.43
CA GLU A 152 -3.46 -23.44 8.67
C GLU A 152 -2.27 -24.32 8.30
N VAL A 153 -1.11 -23.99 8.85
CA VAL A 153 0.10 -24.82 8.76
C VAL A 153 0.29 -25.46 10.12
N ASP A 154 0.07 -26.79 10.17
CA ASP A 154 0.38 -27.63 11.34
C ASP A 154 1.85 -27.56 11.75
#